data_83aa21bdb199f58efad3fc7080010fed
#
_entry.id   83aa21bdb199f58efad3fc7080010fed
#
_cell.length_a   1.000
_cell.length_b   1.000
_cell.length_c   1.000
_cell.angle_alpha   90.00
_cell.angle_beta   90.00
_cell.angle_gamma   90.00
#
_symmetry.space_group_name_H-M   'P 1'
#
loop_
_entity.id
_entity.type
_entity.pdbx_description
1 polymer ?
#
loop_
_entity_poly.entity_id
_entity_poly.type
_entity_poly.pdbx_seq_one_letter_code
_entity_poly.pdbx_strand_id
1 'polypeptide(L)'
;MDRKPIISAKDVEITFSLRGRKLNAIRKCSLDLYDGETLAIVGESGSGKSTIGRSIIRLYDPTAGKITFDGQDISGRLTHAQNNTLRTQMQMIFQDPMASLNPRKKVEDIIGEGLDIHHLCKTQAERREKVEKILAKVGLAPEHAERYPHQFSGGQRQRVGIARALIMNPKLIIADECISALDVSIQAQVVNLMKDIQQETGTAYLFIAHDLSMVKYISDRIGVLHLGHLLETGTTEEIFEHPIHPYTRSLLSAIPLPNPVVEKRRVAETYDYATSGIDYSKGTRHHVEGSHYVKCTDEEFAKWCK
;
A
#
# COMPACT_ATOMS: atom_id res chain seq x y z
N MET A 1 25.96 -0.23 2.51
CA MET A 1 25.53 1.15 2.79
C MET A 1 24.18 1.06 3.43
N ASP A 2 24.03 1.54 4.67
CA ASP A 2 22.74 1.57 5.36
C ASP A 2 21.82 2.56 4.64
N ARG A 3 20.87 2.03 3.88
CA ARG A 3 19.88 2.83 3.15
C ARG A 3 18.88 3.38 4.17
N LYS A 4 18.76 4.70 4.28
CA LYS A 4 17.84 5.35 5.23
C LYS A 4 16.40 5.16 4.74
N PRO A 5 15.47 4.66 5.59
CA PRO A 5 14.09 4.50 5.19
C PRO A 5 13.38 5.86 5.09
N ILE A 6 12.50 6.00 4.08
CA ILE A 6 11.59 7.13 3.96
C ILE A 6 10.46 7.04 4.99
N ILE A 7 9.96 5.82 5.24
CA ILE A 7 9.06 5.49 6.35
C ILE A 7 9.73 4.45 7.23
N SER A 8 9.74 4.71 8.54
CA SER A 8 10.04 3.68 9.54
C SER A 8 8.91 3.67 10.56
N ALA A 9 8.23 2.53 10.65
CA ALA A 9 7.24 2.22 11.66
C ALA A 9 7.84 1.22 12.65
N LYS A 10 7.81 1.53 13.94
CA LYS A 10 8.36 0.66 15.01
C LYS A 10 7.29 0.42 16.06
N ASP A 11 6.94 -0.85 16.26
CA ASP A 11 5.96 -1.33 17.23
C ASP A 11 4.64 -0.57 17.21
N VAL A 12 4.18 -0.22 16.00
CA VAL A 12 2.96 0.57 15.81
C VAL A 12 1.74 -0.24 16.21
N GLU A 13 0.92 0.34 17.07
CA GLU A 13 -0.38 -0.20 17.47
C GLU A 13 -1.50 0.76 17.08
N ILE A 14 -2.63 0.18 16.65
CA ILE A 14 -3.84 0.95 16.32
C ILE A 14 -5.03 0.25 16.95
N THR A 15 -5.67 0.95 17.89
CA THR A 15 -6.83 0.47 18.63
C THR A 15 -8.00 1.42 18.41
N PHE A 16 -9.10 0.90 17.89
CA PHE A 16 -10.36 1.63 17.75
C PHE A 16 -11.27 1.35 18.96
N SER A 17 -11.94 2.39 19.43
CA SER A 17 -13.01 2.25 20.44
C SER A 17 -14.37 2.23 19.74
N LEU A 18 -15.04 1.08 19.73
CA LEU A 18 -16.32 0.87 19.08
C LEU A 18 -17.38 0.49 20.13
N ARG A 19 -18.30 1.41 20.46
CA ARG A 19 -19.40 1.16 21.40
C ARG A 19 -18.96 0.50 22.72
N GLY A 20 -17.86 1.01 23.32
CA GLY A 20 -17.31 0.48 24.57
C GLY A 20 -16.42 -0.77 24.45
N ARG A 21 -16.23 -1.30 23.24
CA ARG A 21 -15.28 -2.40 22.96
C ARG A 21 -14.02 -1.86 22.30
N LYS A 22 -12.86 -2.38 22.68
CA LYS A 22 -11.58 -2.06 22.04
C LYS A 22 -11.30 -3.09 20.95
N LEU A 23 -11.06 -2.61 19.72
CA LEU A 23 -10.63 -3.40 18.60
C LEU A 23 -9.16 -3.05 18.28
N ASN A 24 -8.25 -3.96 18.57
CA ASN A 24 -6.82 -3.82 18.22
C ASN A 24 -6.64 -4.23 16.75
N ALA A 25 -6.69 -3.25 15.85
CA ALA A 25 -6.60 -3.48 14.43
C ALA A 25 -5.15 -3.73 13.96
N ILE A 26 -4.16 -3.12 14.63
CA ILE A 26 -2.72 -3.34 14.40
C ILE A 26 -2.04 -3.55 15.75
N ARG A 27 -1.14 -4.52 15.80
CA ARG A 27 -0.51 -5.01 17.02
C ARG A 27 1.01 -5.10 16.83
N LYS A 28 1.75 -4.12 17.36
CA LYS A 28 3.22 -4.02 17.31
C LYS A 28 3.79 -4.30 15.91
N CYS A 29 3.24 -3.60 14.91
CA CYS A 29 3.71 -3.70 13.53
C CYS A 29 4.98 -2.86 13.35
N SER A 30 6.06 -3.50 12.87
CA SER A 30 7.31 -2.81 12.55
C SER A 30 7.68 -3.06 11.09
N LEU A 31 7.83 -1.99 10.30
CA LEU A 31 8.21 -2.04 8.90
C LEU A 31 9.01 -0.80 8.49
N ASP A 32 9.88 -0.98 7.52
CA ASP A 32 10.62 0.10 6.88
C ASP A 32 10.33 0.09 5.38
N LEU A 33 10.14 1.27 4.79
CA LEU A 33 9.99 1.51 3.36
C LEU A 33 11.07 2.49 2.91
N TYR A 34 11.74 2.22 1.81
CA TYR A 34 12.86 3.00 1.30
C TYR A 34 12.47 3.86 0.09
N ASP A 35 13.26 4.90 -0.19
CA ASP A 35 13.06 5.75 -1.37
C ASP A 35 13.09 4.92 -2.66
N GLY A 36 12.12 5.17 -3.54
CA GLY A 36 11.99 4.49 -4.82
C GLY A 36 11.65 2.99 -4.72
N GLU A 37 11.30 2.50 -3.53
CA GLU A 37 10.88 1.12 -3.29
C GLU A 37 9.36 0.96 -3.38
N THR A 38 8.91 -0.19 -3.85
CA THR A 38 7.53 -0.66 -3.65
C THR A 38 7.52 -1.76 -2.59
N LEU A 39 7.00 -1.43 -1.39
CA LEU A 39 6.68 -2.40 -0.36
C LEU A 39 5.21 -2.80 -0.47
N ALA A 40 4.94 -4.06 -0.75
CA ALA A 40 3.57 -4.58 -0.73
C ALA A 40 3.19 -5.07 0.67
N ILE A 41 1.96 -4.76 1.11
CA ILE A 41 1.34 -5.36 2.30
C ILE A 41 0.20 -6.24 1.83
N VAL A 42 0.31 -7.54 2.12
CA VAL A 42 -0.65 -8.57 1.70
C VAL A 42 -1.29 -9.27 2.89
N GLY A 43 -2.40 -9.95 2.65
CA GLY A 43 -3.15 -10.70 3.66
C GLY A 43 -4.65 -10.68 3.38
N GLU A 44 -5.41 -11.45 4.12
CA GLU A 44 -6.87 -11.54 3.99
C GLU A 44 -7.59 -10.23 4.30
N SER A 45 -8.87 -10.16 3.87
CA SER A 45 -9.74 -9.04 4.24
C SER A 45 -9.86 -8.93 5.76
N GLY A 46 -9.78 -7.70 6.29
CA GLY A 46 -9.83 -7.47 7.73
C GLY A 46 -8.50 -7.71 8.48
N SER A 47 -7.41 -8.10 7.81
CA SER A 47 -6.10 -8.30 8.47
C SER A 47 -5.45 -7.02 9.01
N GLY A 48 -5.93 -5.82 8.58
CA GLY A 48 -5.42 -4.52 9.01
C GLY A 48 -4.62 -3.75 7.96
N LYS A 49 -4.50 -4.23 6.72
CA LYS A 49 -3.70 -3.61 5.64
C LYS A 49 -4.00 -2.14 5.40
N SER A 50 -5.25 -1.82 5.12
CA SER A 50 -5.67 -0.42 4.92
C SER A 50 -5.51 0.41 6.19
N THR A 51 -5.64 -0.22 7.38
CA THR A 51 -5.48 0.48 8.67
C THR A 51 -4.04 0.93 8.85
N ILE A 52 -3.04 0.07 8.60
CA ILE A 52 -1.62 0.47 8.72
C ILE A 52 -1.26 1.55 7.69
N GLY A 53 -1.71 1.43 6.43
CA GLY A 53 -1.50 2.45 5.41
C GLY A 53 -2.08 3.80 5.82
N ARG A 54 -3.34 3.83 6.28
CA ARG A 54 -4.01 5.05 6.75
C ARG A 54 -3.37 5.64 8.01
N SER A 55 -2.74 4.83 8.84
CA SER A 55 -1.99 5.33 9.99
C SER A 55 -0.65 5.94 9.58
N ILE A 56 0.03 5.37 8.59
CA ILE A 56 1.28 5.93 8.05
C ILE A 56 1.04 7.32 7.47
N ILE A 57 -0.04 7.53 6.71
CA ILE A 57 -0.41 8.85 6.17
C ILE A 57 -1.09 9.76 7.21
N ARG A 58 -1.25 9.30 8.47
CA ARG A 58 -1.85 10.04 9.58
C ARG A 58 -3.33 10.43 9.36
N LEU A 59 -4.08 9.55 8.65
CA LEU A 59 -5.56 9.57 8.68
C LEU A 59 -6.10 8.93 9.98
N TYR A 60 -5.34 7.97 10.54
CA TYR A 60 -5.56 7.43 11.88
C TYR A 60 -4.33 7.69 12.74
N ASP A 61 -4.54 8.15 13.96
CA ASP A 61 -3.44 8.32 14.90
C ASP A 61 -3.01 6.96 15.46
N PRO A 62 -1.70 6.66 15.51
CA PRO A 62 -1.22 5.46 16.19
C PRO A 62 -1.54 5.55 17.68
N THR A 63 -1.98 4.43 18.25
CA THR A 63 -2.28 4.34 19.70
C THR A 63 -1.00 4.15 20.52
N ALA A 64 0.00 3.48 19.94
CA ALA A 64 1.34 3.29 20.50
C ALA A 64 2.35 3.05 19.36
N GLY A 65 3.63 3.01 19.70
CA GLY A 65 4.73 2.87 18.76
C GLY A 65 5.17 4.18 18.14
N LYS A 66 6.06 4.07 17.15
CA LYS A 66 6.68 5.23 16.51
C LYS A 66 6.62 5.13 15.00
N ILE A 67 6.23 6.23 14.34
CA ILE A 67 6.29 6.39 12.88
C ILE A 67 7.18 7.59 12.58
N THR A 68 8.15 7.40 11.68
CA THR A 68 8.96 8.49 11.14
C THR A 68 8.77 8.59 9.64
N PHE A 69 8.74 9.81 9.13
CA PHE A 69 8.75 10.12 7.70
C PHE A 69 9.97 10.99 7.40
N ASP A 70 10.81 10.56 6.46
CA ASP A 70 12.06 11.22 6.09
C ASP A 70 12.92 11.58 7.32
N GLY A 71 12.93 10.68 8.32
CA GLY A 71 13.64 10.81 9.59
C GLY A 71 12.96 11.70 10.63
N GLN A 72 11.84 12.36 10.31
CA GLN A 72 11.08 13.15 11.27
C GLN A 72 10.03 12.30 11.97
N ASP A 73 9.94 12.39 13.29
CA ASP A 73 8.92 11.74 14.08
C ASP A 73 7.55 12.37 13.81
N ILE A 74 6.61 11.52 13.36
CA ILE A 74 5.23 11.91 13.05
C ILE A 74 4.21 11.17 13.92
N SER A 75 4.61 10.50 15.00
CA SER A 75 3.73 9.66 15.83
C SER A 75 2.77 10.47 16.69
N GLY A 76 3.25 11.56 17.27
CA GLY A 76 2.51 12.41 18.21
C GLY A 76 1.60 13.44 17.55
N ARG A 77 1.23 14.47 18.31
CA ARG A 77 0.47 15.62 17.78
C ARG A 77 1.31 16.36 16.75
N LEU A 78 0.82 16.43 15.54
CA LEU A 78 1.50 17.10 14.43
C LEU A 78 1.38 18.62 14.56
N THR A 79 2.47 19.34 14.30
CA THR A 79 2.45 20.79 14.08
C THR A 79 1.78 21.13 12.75
N HIS A 80 1.39 22.39 12.56
CA HIS A 80 0.82 22.84 11.29
C HIS A 80 1.80 22.63 10.11
N ALA A 81 3.09 22.91 10.33
CA ALA A 81 4.13 22.71 9.32
C ALA A 81 4.30 21.23 8.94
N GLN A 82 4.34 20.33 9.93
CA GLN A 82 4.38 18.88 9.68
C GLN A 82 3.14 18.40 8.92
N ASN A 83 1.93 18.82 9.32
CA ASN A 83 0.70 18.48 8.60
C ASN A 83 0.77 18.92 7.14
N ASN A 84 1.25 20.14 6.88
CA ASN A 84 1.37 20.65 5.51
C ASN A 84 2.38 19.82 4.70
N THR A 85 3.54 19.48 5.27
CA THR A 85 4.53 18.60 4.65
C THR A 85 3.97 17.23 4.34
N LEU A 86 3.27 16.59 5.30
CA LEU A 86 2.69 15.27 5.08
C LEU A 86 1.65 15.28 3.96
N ARG A 87 0.76 16.28 3.94
CA ARG A 87 -0.30 16.41 2.92
C ARG A 87 0.23 16.69 1.50
N THR A 88 1.42 17.27 1.38
CA THR A 88 2.06 17.49 0.07
C THR A 88 2.95 16.32 -0.35
N GLN A 89 3.68 15.73 0.60
CA GLN A 89 4.71 14.71 0.31
C GLN A 89 4.20 13.27 0.39
N MET A 90 3.06 13.04 1.02
CA MET A 90 2.40 11.74 1.06
C MET A 90 1.02 11.83 0.43
N GLN A 91 0.71 10.93 -0.49
CA GLN A 91 -0.58 10.86 -1.15
C GLN A 91 -1.18 9.47 -1.04
N MET A 92 -2.49 9.36 -1.25
CA MET A 92 -3.20 8.09 -1.19
C MET A 92 -4.08 7.90 -2.43
N ILE A 93 -3.97 6.73 -3.03
CA ILE A 93 -4.87 6.24 -4.07
C ILE A 93 -5.83 5.27 -3.40
N PHE A 94 -7.12 5.57 -3.44
CA PHE A 94 -8.15 4.81 -2.74
C PHE A 94 -8.65 3.62 -3.56
N GLN A 95 -9.20 2.63 -2.88
CA GLN A 95 -9.77 1.41 -3.44
C GLN A 95 -10.92 1.68 -4.42
N ASP A 96 -11.82 2.58 -4.08
CA ASP A 96 -12.96 2.96 -4.94
C ASP A 96 -12.74 4.33 -5.56
N PRO A 97 -12.41 4.39 -6.86
CA PRO A 97 -12.26 5.66 -7.55
C PRO A 97 -13.58 6.44 -7.64
N MET A 98 -14.74 5.75 -7.65
CA MET A 98 -16.05 6.44 -7.69
C MET A 98 -16.33 7.19 -6.40
N ALA A 99 -16.14 6.55 -5.26
CA ALA A 99 -16.35 7.17 -3.96
C ALA A 99 -15.32 8.27 -3.66
N SER A 100 -14.12 8.19 -4.28
CA SER A 100 -13.02 9.13 -4.02
C SER A 100 -13.04 10.39 -4.90
N LEU A 101 -13.78 10.40 -6.02
CA LEU A 101 -13.88 11.53 -6.93
C LEU A 101 -15.22 12.23 -6.77
N ASN A 102 -15.22 13.55 -6.57
CA ASN A 102 -16.48 14.32 -6.50
C ASN A 102 -17.16 14.34 -7.88
N PRO A 103 -18.33 13.71 -8.06
CA PRO A 103 -18.99 13.60 -9.37
C PRO A 103 -19.50 14.93 -9.94
N ARG A 104 -19.55 15.98 -9.12
CA ARG A 104 -20.01 17.32 -9.50
C ARG A 104 -18.89 18.26 -9.93
N LYS A 105 -17.62 17.86 -9.77
CA LYS A 105 -16.45 18.63 -10.20
C LYS A 105 -15.93 18.09 -11.52
N LYS A 106 -15.36 18.99 -12.34
CA LYS A 106 -14.59 18.61 -13.53
C LYS A 106 -13.29 17.90 -13.11
N VAL A 107 -12.72 17.10 -14.00
CA VAL A 107 -11.47 16.39 -13.77
C VAL A 107 -10.33 17.36 -13.48
N GLU A 108 -10.24 18.50 -14.17
CA GLU A 108 -9.24 19.53 -13.88
C GLU A 108 -9.32 20.07 -12.46
N ASP A 109 -10.52 20.21 -11.90
CA ASP A 109 -10.73 20.70 -10.54
C ASP A 109 -10.41 19.62 -9.51
N ILE A 110 -10.71 18.36 -9.82
CA ILE A 110 -10.38 17.23 -8.95
C ILE A 110 -8.86 17.03 -8.85
N ILE A 111 -8.16 17.08 -9.98
CA ILE A 111 -6.72 16.91 -10.03
C ILE A 111 -6.01 18.13 -9.43
N GLY A 112 -6.43 19.33 -9.81
CA GLY A 112 -5.80 20.58 -9.40
C GLY A 112 -6.11 21.03 -7.97
N GLU A 113 -7.05 20.38 -7.26
CA GLU A 113 -7.48 20.77 -5.90
C GLU A 113 -6.33 20.87 -4.91
N GLY A 114 -5.39 19.92 -4.97
CA GLY A 114 -4.19 19.96 -4.12
C GLY A 114 -3.28 21.15 -4.41
N LEU A 115 -3.14 21.53 -5.69
CA LEU A 115 -2.37 22.70 -6.08
C LEU A 115 -3.00 23.98 -5.53
N ASP A 116 -4.34 24.07 -5.55
CA ASP A 116 -5.09 25.22 -5.08
C ASP A 116 -4.99 25.38 -3.55
N ILE A 117 -5.22 24.28 -2.80
CA ILE A 117 -5.18 24.25 -1.33
C ILE A 117 -3.79 24.63 -0.80
N HIS A 118 -2.73 24.16 -1.47
CA HIS A 118 -1.34 24.40 -1.03
C HIS A 118 -0.67 25.58 -1.75
N HIS A 119 -1.43 26.34 -2.57
CA HIS A 119 -0.93 27.52 -3.30
C HIS A 119 0.32 27.23 -4.14
N LEU A 120 0.33 26.10 -4.86
CA LEU A 120 1.48 25.62 -5.64
C LEU A 120 1.49 26.15 -7.08
N CYS A 121 0.55 27.00 -7.46
CA CYS A 121 0.48 27.69 -8.74
C CYS A 121 0.27 29.17 -8.53
N LYS A 122 0.92 30.00 -9.33
CA LYS A 122 0.77 31.45 -9.30
C LYS A 122 -0.36 31.94 -10.20
N THR A 123 -0.67 31.20 -11.26
CA THR A 123 -1.69 31.55 -12.26
C THR A 123 -2.54 30.36 -12.65
N GLN A 124 -3.76 30.63 -13.15
CA GLN A 124 -4.64 29.59 -13.68
C GLN A 124 -4.02 28.90 -14.92
N ALA A 125 -3.26 29.63 -15.71
CA ALA A 125 -2.54 29.04 -16.87
C ALA A 125 -1.50 28.00 -16.43
N GLU A 126 -0.69 28.30 -15.39
CA GLU A 126 0.27 27.35 -14.81
C GLU A 126 -0.44 26.11 -14.23
N ARG A 127 -1.55 26.33 -13.52
CA ARG A 127 -2.38 25.24 -12.98
C ARG A 127 -2.88 24.31 -14.07
N ARG A 128 -3.45 24.88 -15.15
CA ARG A 128 -3.99 24.13 -16.30
C ARG A 128 -2.88 23.34 -17.00
N GLU A 129 -1.75 23.95 -17.24
CA GLU A 129 -0.59 23.29 -17.84
C GLU A 129 -0.12 22.07 -17.03
N LYS A 130 -0.04 22.19 -15.68
CA LYS A 130 0.30 21.08 -14.79
C LYS A 130 -0.74 19.95 -14.87
N VAL A 131 -2.03 20.31 -14.89
CA VAL A 131 -3.12 19.31 -15.01
C VAL A 131 -3.07 18.59 -16.35
N GLU A 132 -2.86 19.29 -17.46
CA GLU A 132 -2.78 18.71 -18.79
C GLU A 132 -1.55 17.77 -18.90
N LYS A 133 -0.39 18.19 -18.36
CA LYS A 133 0.81 17.35 -18.29
C LYS A 133 0.61 16.06 -17.50
N ILE A 134 -0.04 16.14 -16.33
CA ILE A 134 -0.26 14.94 -15.54
C ILE A 134 -1.32 14.02 -16.16
N LEU A 135 -2.34 14.55 -16.84
CA LEU A 135 -3.30 13.76 -17.61
C LEU A 135 -2.59 12.98 -18.72
N ALA A 136 -1.73 13.64 -19.50
CA ALA A 136 -0.94 12.97 -20.52
C ALA A 136 -0.04 11.87 -19.93
N LYS A 137 0.58 12.13 -18.77
CA LYS A 137 1.44 11.17 -18.06
C LYS A 137 0.68 9.90 -17.65
N VAL A 138 -0.59 10.03 -17.25
CA VAL A 138 -1.42 8.86 -16.91
C VAL A 138 -2.14 8.26 -18.13
N GLY A 139 -1.81 8.69 -19.36
CA GLY A 139 -2.38 8.18 -20.61
C GLY A 139 -3.83 8.63 -20.86
N LEU A 140 -4.19 9.81 -20.37
CA LEU A 140 -5.45 10.49 -20.67
C LEU A 140 -5.20 11.70 -21.57
N ALA A 141 -6.14 11.97 -22.50
CA ALA A 141 -6.03 13.14 -23.36
C ALA A 141 -6.24 14.44 -22.57
N PRO A 142 -5.52 15.55 -22.90
CA PRO A 142 -5.69 16.83 -22.21
C PRO A 142 -7.12 17.36 -22.20
N GLU A 143 -7.91 17.10 -23.26
CA GLU A 143 -9.32 17.49 -23.37
C GLU A 143 -10.20 16.82 -22.33
N HIS A 144 -9.73 15.74 -21.70
CA HIS A 144 -10.42 15.08 -20.60
C HIS A 144 -10.50 15.95 -19.33
N ALA A 145 -9.69 17.01 -19.22
CA ALA A 145 -9.71 17.97 -18.12
C ALA A 145 -11.11 18.57 -17.88
N GLU A 146 -11.86 18.84 -18.95
CA GLU A 146 -13.18 19.48 -18.87
C GLU A 146 -14.33 18.49 -18.62
N ARG A 147 -14.08 17.18 -18.62
CA ARG A 147 -15.09 16.15 -18.39
C ARG A 147 -15.35 15.92 -16.90
N TYR A 148 -16.49 15.28 -16.63
CA TYR A 148 -16.89 14.85 -15.29
C TYR A 148 -16.58 13.35 -15.09
N PRO A 149 -16.36 12.89 -13.84
CA PRO A 149 -16.02 11.48 -13.55
C PRO A 149 -16.98 10.44 -14.13
N HIS A 150 -18.29 10.73 -14.19
CA HIS A 150 -19.28 9.81 -14.74
C HIS A 150 -19.14 9.56 -16.26
N GLN A 151 -18.37 10.38 -16.97
CA GLN A 151 -18.11 10.24 -18.41
C GLN A 151 -16.91 9.34 -18.73
N PHE A 152 -16.31 8.70 -17.71
CA PHE A 152 -15.11 7.86 -17.84
C PHE A 152 -15.42 6.40 -17.51
N SER A 153 -14.65 5.48 -18.13
CA SER A 153 -14.62 4.07 -17.71
C SER A 153 -13.99 3.90 -16.32
N GLY A 154 -14.14 2.74 -15.70
CA GLY A 154 -13.52 2.43 -14.40
C GLY A 154 -12.00 2.66 -14.39
N GLY A 155 -11.31 2.13 -15.40
CA GLY A 155 -9.86 2.31 -15.54
C GLY A 155 -9.44 3.76 -15.79
N GLN A 156 -10.21 4.52 -16.55
CA GLN A 156 -9.96 5.95 -16.76
C GLN A 156 -10.14 6.75 -15.46
N ARG A 157 -11.18 6.46 -14.67
CA ARG A 157 -11.38 7.08 -13.34
C ARG A 157 -10.24 6.76 -12.39
N GLN A 158 -9.73 5.53 -12.44
CA GLN A 158 -8.54 5.16 -11.65
C GLN A 158 -7.33 5.99 -12.07
N ARG A 159 -7.11 6.21 -13.37
CA ARG A 159 -6.04 7.08 -13.86
C ARG A 159 -6.23 8.54 -13.41
N VAL A 160 -7.45 9.05 -13.32
CA VAL A 160 -7.73 10.36 -12.72
C VAL A 160 -7.35 10.39 -11.24
N GLY A 161 -7.66 9.33 -10.47
CA GLY A 161 -7.25 9.20 -9.06
C GLY A 161 -5.73 9.16 -8.89
N ILE A 162 -5.03 8.47 -9.79
CA ILE A 162 -3.56 8.45 -9.84
C ILE A 162 -3.02 9.84 -10.18
N ALA A 163 -3.56 10.51 -11.19
CA ALA A 163 -3.16 11.87 -11.57
C ALA A 163 -3.32 12.85 -10.41
N ARG A 164 -4.45 12.76 -9.65
CA ARG A 164 -4.69 13.58 -8.45
C ARG A 164 -3.61 13.37 -7.39
N ALA A 165 -3.15 12.15 -7.17
CA ALA A 165 -2.08 11.86 -6.22
C ALA A 165 -0.73 12.39 -6.72
N LEU A 166 -0.43 12.21 -7.99
CA LEU A 166 0.86 12.54 -8.61
C LEU A 166 1.09 14.03 -8.82
N ILE A 167 0.03 14.83 -9.01
CA ILE A 167 0.15 16.28 -9.30
C ILE A 167 0.91 17.03 -8.21
N MET A 168 0.91 16.49 -6.98
CA MET A 168 1.62 17.01 -5.82
C MET A 168 3.11 16.68 -5.82
N ASN A 169 3.58 15.84 -6.75
CA ASN A 169 4.95 15.30 -6.79
C ASN A 169 5.39 14.70 -5.44
N PRO A 170 4.63 13.72 -4.91
CA PRO A 170 4.86 13.18 -3.58
C PRO A 170 6.10 12.28 -3.53
N LYS A 171 6.73 12.18 -2.36
CA LYS A 171 7.76 11.19 -2.07
C LYS A 171 7.19 9.79 -1.81
N LEU A 172 5.97 9.72 -1.29
CA LEU A 172 5.30 8.48 -0.94
C LEU A 172 3.86 8.46 -1.44
N ILE A 173 3.49 7.34 -2.06
CA ILE A 173 2.09 7.04 -2.40
C ILE A 173 1.67 5.74 -1.69
N ILE A 174 0.54 5.82 -0.99
CA ILE A 174 -0.14 4.64 -0.45
C ILE A 174 -1.23 4.24 -1.44
N ALA A 175 -1.07 3.08 -2.06
CA ALA A 175 -2.02 2.52 -3.03
C ALA A 175 -2.88 1.46 -2.31
N ASP A 176 -4.06 1.87 -1.81
CA ASP A 176 -4.95 1.02 -1.01
C ASP A 176 -5.93 0.27 -1.93
N GLU A 177 -5.62 -0.99 -2.26
CA GLU A 177 -6.41 -1.89 -3.13
C GLU A 177 -6.88 -1.22 -4.45
N CYS A 178 -6.08 -0.29 -4.96
CA CYS A 178 -6.47 0.64 -6.02
C CYS A 178 -6.73 0.01 -7.39
N ILE A 179 -6.41 -1.27 -7.57
CA ILE A 179 -6.63 -2.00 -8.84
C ILE A 179 -7.68 -3.11 -8.71
N SER A 180 -8.17 -3.41 -7.50
CA SER A 180 -9.02 -4.58 -7.22
C SER A 180 -10.36 -4.59 -7.95
N ALA A 181 -10.90 -3.42 -8.26
CA ALA A 181 -12.19 -3.26 -8.94
C ALA A 181 -12.07 -3.18 -10.48
N LEU A 182 -10.87 -3.41 -11.03
CA LEU A 182 -10.60 -3.30 -12.47
C LEU A 182 -10.45 -4.69 -13.11
N ASP A 183 -10.77 -4.77 -14.41
CA ASP A 183 -10.50 -5.97 -15.21
C ASP A 183 -9.00 -6.25 -15.30
N VAL A 184 -8.60 -7.52 -15.39
CA VAL A 184 -7.19 -7.97 -15.37
C VAL A 184 -6.30 -7.22 -16.36
N SER A 185 -6.80 -6.98 -17.59
CA SER A 185 -6.06 -6.24 -18.61
C SER A 185 -5.81 -4.77 -18.24
N ILE A 186 -6.75 -4.15 -17.56
CA ILE A 186 -6.66 -2.78 -17.08
C ILE A 186 -5.78 -2.70 -15.83
N GLN A 187 -5.84 -3.69 -14.94
CA GLN A 187 -4.92 -3.81 -13.80
C GLN A 187 -3.47 -3.79 -14.26
N ALA A 188 -3.11 -4.63 -15.25
CA ALA A 188 -1.76 -4.68 -15.79
C ALA A 188 -1.29 -3.33 -16.36
N GLN A 189 -2.17 -2.62 -17.09
CA GLN A 189 -1.85 -1.29 -17.61
C GLN A 189 -1.61 -0.26 -16.49
N VAL A 190 -2.43 -0.27 -15.44
CA VAL A 190 -2.28 0.64 -14.30
C VAL A 190 -1.01 0.34 -13.52
N VAL A 191 -0.70 -0.94 -13.30
CA VAL A 191 0.54 -1.35 -12.60
C VAL A 191 1.78 -0.95 -13.39
N ASN A 192 1.80 -1.16 -14.73
CA ASN A 192 2.89 -0.70 -15.58
C ASN A 192 3.06 0.82 -15.49
N LEU A 193 1.96 1.57 -15.60
CA LEU A 193 1.99 3.02 -15.43
C LEU A 193 2.60 3.44 -14.08
N MET A 194 2.23 2.78 -12.98
CA MET A 194 2.79 3.07 -11.65
C MET A 194 4.29 2.77 -11.58
N LYS A 195 4.76 1.68 -12.19
CA LYS A 195 6.19 1.35 -12.29
C LYS A 195 6.97 2.37 -13.11
N ASP A 196 6.44 2.77 -14.27
CA ASP A 196 7.09 3.78 -15.12
C ASP A 196 7.24 5.11 -14.38
N ILE A 197 6.19 5.53 -13.66
CA ILE A 197 6.20 6.72 -12.83
C ILE A 197 7.22 6.60 -11.69
N GLN A 198 7.28 5.44 -11.02
CA GLN A 198 8.26 5.18 -9.96
C GLN A 198 9.70 5.33 -10.47
N GLN A 199 10.00 4.72 -11.61
CA GLN A 199 11.32 4.80 -12.23
C GLN A 199 11.70 6.24 -12.62
N GLU A 200 10.72 7.02 -13.11
CA GLU A 200 10.95 8.41 -13.52
C GLU A 200 11.10 9.36 -12.32
N THR A 201 10.31 9.18 -11.26
CA THR A 201 10.20 10.15 -10.17
C THR A 201 10.93 9.75 -8.89
N GLY A 202 11.27 8.46 -8.74
CA GLY A 202 11.80 7.93 -7.47
C GLY A 202 10.75 7.86 -6.34
N THR A 203 9.47 8.02 -6.64
CA THR A 203 8.40 7.94 -5.64
C THR A 203 8.34 6.55 -5.02
N ALA A 204 8.31 6.45 -3.70
CA ALA A 204 8.10 5.18 -2.99
C ALA A 204 6.61 4.81 -2.97
N TYR A 205 6.32 3.50 -3.02
CA TYR A 205 4.95 2.99 -2.92
C TYR A 205 4.77 2.05 -1.73
N LEU A 206 3.75 2.31 -0.93
CA LEU A 206 3.17 1.29 -0.04
C LEU A 206 1.95 0.71 -0.76
N PHE A 207 2.10 -0.49 -1.31
CA PHE A 207 1.08 -1.12 -2.14
C PHE A 207 0.27 -2.14 -1.31
N ILE A 208 -0.99 -1.83 -1.05
CA ILE A 208 -1.89 -2.72 -0.30
C ILE A 208 -2.71 -3.51 -1.30
N ALA A 209 -2.62 -4.84 -1.25
CA ALA A 209 -3.33 -5.72 -2.14
C ALA A 209 -3.74 -7.05 -1.47
N HIS A 210 -4.72 -7.70 -2.07
CA HIS A 210 -5.09 -9.07 -1.76
C HIS A 210 -4.71 -10.03 -2.90
N ASP A 211 -4.48 -9.54 -4.12
CA ASP A 211 -4.03 -10.33 -5.26
C ASP A 211 -2.50 -10.41 -5.30
N LEU A 212 -1.98 -11.56 -4.91
CA LEU A 212 -0.55 -11.85 -4.86
C LEU A 212 0.10 -11.95 -6.24
N SER A 213 -0.66 -12.26 -7.30
CA SER A 213 -0.13 -12.32 -8.66
C SER A 213 0.37 -10.96 -9.12
N MET A 214 -0.42 -9.92 -8.87
CA MET A 214 -0.06 -8.54 -9.18
C MET A 214 1.06 -8.02 -8.27
N VAL A 215 1.05 -8.44 -6.99
CA VAL A 215 2.09 -8.09 -6.01
C VAL A 215 3.45 -8.62 -6.48
N LYS A 216 3.53 -9.87 -6.94
CA LYS A 216 4.77 -10.45 -7.49
C LYS A 216 5.38 -9.58 -8.59
N TYR A 217 4.55 -8.92 -9.38
CA TYR A 217 5.01 -8.12 -10.51
C TYR A 217 5.43 -6.69 -10.12
N ILE A 218 4.75 -6.06 -9.14
CA ILE A 218 4.98 -4.64 -8.83
C ILE A 218 5.96 -4.43 -7.67
N SER A 219 6.03 -5.35 -6.71
CA SER A 219 6.75 -5.10 -5.45
C SER A 219 8.22 -5.54 -5.49
N ASP A 220 9.04 -4.80 -4.76
CA ASP A 220 10.42 -5.14 -4.43
C ASP A 220 10.46 -6.00 -3.16
N ARG A 221 9.63 -5.64 -2.17
CA ARG A 221 9.50 -6.36 -0.90
C ARG A 221 8.04 -6.55 -0.52
N ILE A 222 7.79 -7.56 0.29
CA ILE A 222 6.46 -7.94 0.76
C ILE A 222 6.44 -8.03 2.28
N GLY A 223 5.37 -7.55 2.89
CA GLY A 223 4.99 -7.80 4.27
C GLY A 223 3.65 -8.52 4.33
N VAL A 224 3.63 -9.66 5.01
CA VAL A 224 2.42 -10.49 5.18
C VAL A 224 1.76 -10.14 6.50
N LEU A 225 0.54 -9.61 6.44
CA LEU A 225 -0.22 -9.13 7.59
C LEU A 225 -1.43 -10.04 7.87
N HIS A 226 -1.56 -10.52 9.11
CA HIS A 226 -2.72 -11.32 9.54
C HIS A 226 -3.14 -10.92 10.96
N LEU A 227 -4.44 -10.69 11.17
CA LEU A 227 -5.04 -10.29 12.46
C LEU A 227 -4.30 -9.16 13.17
N GLY A 228 -3.81 -8.18 12.39
CA GLY A 228 -3.06 -7.02 12.90
C GLY A 228 -1.58 -7.29 13.19
N HIS A 229 -1.09 -8.49 12.97
CA HIS A 229 0.33 -8.83 13.13
C HIS A 229 1.04 -8.93 11.78
N LEU A 230 2.22 -8.34 11.68
CA LEU A 230 3.14 -8.54 10.57
C LEU A 230 3.90 -9.85 10.82
N LEU A 231 3.57 -10.88 10.06
CA LEU A 231 4.04 -12.25 10.30
C LEU A 231 5.33 -12.56 9.56
N GLU A 232 5.47 -12.06 8.34
CA GLU A 232 6.61 -12.37 7.50
C GLU A 232 6.94 -11.18 6.61
N THR A 233 8.23 -10.91 6.39
CA THR A 233 8.72 -9.83 5.51
C THR A 233 9.98 -10.29 4.79
N GLY A 234 10.10 -9.93 3.52
CA GLY A 234 11.28 -10.25 2.71
C GLY A 234 11.23 -9.57 1.36
N THR A 235 12.20 -9.81 0.50
CA THR A 235 12.08 -9.49 -0.93
C THR A 235 10.93 -10.28 -1.54
N THR A 236 10.42 -9.81 -2.66
CA THR A 236 9.38 -10.54 -3.39
C THR A 236 9.80 -11.97 -3.71
N GLU A 237 11.06 -12.16 -4.11
CA GLU A 237 11.65 -13.48 -4.41
C GLU A 237 11.71 -14.36 -3.16
N GLU A 238 12.25 -13.86 -2.03
CA GLU A 238 12.33 -14.60 -0.76
C GLU A 238 10.96 -15.11 -0.30
N ILE A 239 9.93 -14.26 -0.36
CA ILE A 239 8.57 -14.62 0.09
C ILE A 239 7.90 -15.62 -0.87
N PHE A 240 8.11 -15.50 -2.18
CA PHE A 240 7.46 -16.40 -3.15
C PHE A 240 8.16 -17.75 -3.27
N GLU A 241 9.48 -17.82 -3.12
CA GLU A 241 10.24 -19.04 -3.28
C GLU A 241 10.45 -19.81 -1.97
N HIS A 242 10.59 -19.08 -0.85
CA HIS A 242 10.89 -19.65 0.47
C HIS A 242 9.95 -19.15 1.58
N PRO A 243 8.61 -19.26 1.44
CA PRO A 243 7.70 -18.83 2.50
C PRO A 243 7.88 -19.70 3.75
N ILE A 244 8.06 -19.08 4.90
CA ILE A 244 8.32 -19.77 6.16
C ILE A 244 7.05 -19.95 6.98
N HIS A 245 6.27 -18.87 7.18
CA HIS A 245 5.08 -18.91 8.02
C HIS A 245 3.96 -19.73 7.36
N PRO A 246 3.28 -20.67 8.06
CA PRO A 246 2.19 -21.48 7.47
C PRO A 246 1.07 -20.66 6.82
N TYR A 247 0.75 -19.51 7.37
CA TYR A 247 -0.20 -18.58 6.76
C TYR A 247 0.29 -18.04 5.41
N THR A 248 1.57 -17.68 5.29
CA THR A 248 2.16 -17.22 4.02
C THR A 248 2.10 -18.34 2.97
N ARG A 249 2.42 -19.57 3.34
CA ARG A 249 2.31 -20.75 2.47
C ARG A 249 0.88 -20.95 1.99
N SER A 250 -0.09 -20.85 2.89
CA SER A 250 -1.52 -20.94 2.55
C SER A 250 -1.94 -19.87 1.55
N LEU A 251 -1.57 -18.60 1.79
CA LEU A 251 -1.87 -17.51 0.87
C LEU A 251 -1.28 -17.73 -0.53
N LEU A 252 -0.01 -18.14 -0.60
CA LEU A 252 0.69 -18.38 -1.88
C LEU A 252 0.12 -19.62 -2.58
N SER A 253 -0.26 -20.65 -1.83
CA SER A 253 -0.89 -21.84 -2.39
C SER A 253 -2.27 -21.57 -3.00
N ALA A 254 -2.92 -20.45 -2.68
CA ALA A 254 -4.19 -20.05 -3.26
C ALA A 254 -4.06 -19.35 -4.62
N ILE A 255 -2.84 -18.97 -5.06
CA ILE A 255 -2.62 -18.31 -6.35
C ILE A 255 -2.88 -19.30 -7.49
N PRO A 256 -3.80 -19.01 -8.44
CA PRO A 256 -4.06 -19.92 -9.57
C PRO A 256 -2.83 -20.10 -10.45
N LEU A 257 -2.55 -21.34 -10.84
CA LEU A 257 -1.47 -21.65 -11.78
C LEU A 257 -1.95 -21.45 -13.23
N PRO A 258 -1.09 -20.88 -14.12
CA PRO A 258 -1.46 -20.65 -15.52
C PRO A 258 -1.81 -21.92 -16.30
N ASN A 259 -1.31 -23.10 -15.85
CA ASN A 259 -1.56 -24.37 -16.50
C ASN A 259 -2.82 -25.04 -15.94
N PRO A 260 -3.93 -25.16 -16.72
CA PRO A 260 -5.19 -25.72 -16.25
C PRO A 260 -5.09 -27.19 -15.80
N VAL A 261 -4.15 -27.97 -16.34
CA VAL A 261 -3.96 -29.39 -15.99
C VAL A 261 -3.31 -29.51 -14.62
N VAL A 262 -2.34 -28.67 -14.33
CA VAL A 262 -1.66 -28.61 -13.03
C VAL A 262 -2.60 -28.03 -11.98
N GLU A 263 -3.34 -26.99 -12.32
CA GLU A 263 -4.32 -26.35 -11.43
C GLU A 263 -5.41 -27.33 -10.96
N LYS A 264 -5.94 -28.20 -11.83
CA LYS A 264 -6.93 -29.22 -11.45
C LYS A 264 -6.41 -30.23 -10.43
N ARG A 265 -5.11 -30.45 -10.33
CA ARG A 265 -4.49 -31.41 -9.40
C ARG A 265 -3.95 -30.74 -8.13
N ARG A 266 -3.92 -29.42 -8.11
CA ARG A 266 -3.39 -28.66 -6.97
C ARG A 266 -4.39 -28.73 -5.81
N VAL A 267 -3.85 -28.99 -4.62
CA VAL A 267 -4.56 -28.85 -3.35
C VAL A 267 -4.00 -27.60 -2.67
N ALA A 268 -4.85 -26.58 -2.53
CA ALA A 268 -4.45 -25.39 -1.80
C ALA A 268 -4.28 -25.72 -0.31
N GLU A 269 -3.22 -25.25 0.30
CA GLU A 269 -3.04 -25.33 1.74
C GLU A 269 -4.06 -24.43 2.44
N THR A 270 -4.69 -24.95 3.49
CA THR A 270 -5.61 -24.17 4.31
C THR A 270 -4.95 -23.83 5.64
N TYR A 271 -5.07 -22.59 6.05
CA TYR A 271 -4.60 -22.12 7.34
C TYR A 271 -5.78 -21.58 8.15
N ASP A 272 -5.97 -22.11 9.35
CA ASP A 272 -6.93 -21.58 10.30
C ASP A 272 -6.21 -21.25 11.61
N TYR A 273 -6.15 -19.96 11.93
CA TYR A 273 -5.51 -19.47 13.15
C TYR A 273 -6.07 -20.09 14.41
N ALA A 274 -7.41 -20.32 14.47
CA ALA A 274 -8.07 -20.82 15.68
C ALA A 274 -7.63 -22.26 16.02
N THR A 275 -7.30 -23.05 15.02
CA THR A 275 -6.89 -24.46 15.18
C THR A 275 -5.38 -24.69 15.02
N SER A 276 -4.63 -23.67 14.59
CA SER A 276 -3.19 -23.78 14.29
C SER A 276 -2.33 -24.04 15.52
N GLY A 277 -2.79 -23.66 16.70
CA GLY A 277 -1.99 -23.69 17.94
C GLY A 277 -0.91 -22.58 18.02
N ILE A 278 -0.83 -21.70 17.03
CA ILE A 278 0.13 -20.59 16.95
C ILE A 278 -0.42 -19.38 17.72
N ASP A 279 0.38 -18.80 18.60
CA ASP A 279 0.02 -17.58 19.33
C ASP A 279 0.93 -16.42 18.89
N TYR A 280 0.41 -15.56 18.02
CA TYR A 280 1.16 -14.41 17.49
C TYR A 280 1.67 -13.44 18.57
N SER A 281 1.08 -13.46 19.77
CA SER A 281 1.51 -12.60 20.88
C SER A 281 2.83 -13.01 21.49
N LYS A 282 3.20 -14.30 21.36
CA LYS A 282 4.44 -14.90 21.89
C LYS A 282 5.59 -14.86 20.90
N GLY A 283 5.30 -14.73 19.61
CA GLY A 283 6.31 -14.74 18.56
C GLY A 283 7.19 -13.48 18.59
N THR A 284 8.48 -13.68 18.39
CA THR A 284 9.47 -12.64 18.15
C THR A 284 9.88 -12.65 16.68
N ARG A 285 10.61 -11.61 16.24
CA ARG A 285 11.08 -11.50 14.86
C ARG A 285 12.38 -12.25 14.69
N HIS A 286 12.38 -13.33 13.91
CA HIS A 286 13.54 -14.14 13.57
C HIS A 286 14.05 -13.79 12.18
N HIS A 287 15.37 -13.67 12.03
CA HIS A 287 16.02 -13.51 10.75
C HIS A 287 16.19 -14.88 10.10
N VAL A 288 15.78 -15.00 8.84
CA VAL A 288 15.93 -16.25 8.05
C VAL A 288 17.21 -16.15 7.21
N GLU A 289 17.18 -15.29 6.19
CA GLU A 289 18.34 -14.97 5.34
C GLU A 289 18.11 -13.61 4.67
N GLY A 290 19.13 -12.97 4.13
CA GLY A 290 19.03 -11.71 3.39
C GLY A 290 18.23 -10.64 4.13
N SER A 291 17.09 -10.27 3.56
CA SER A 291 16.10 -9.35 4.17
C SER A 291 14.88 -10.07 4.74
N HIS A 292 14.89 -11.39 4.74
CA HIS A 292 13.77 -12.24 5.12
C HIS A 292 13.69 -12.41 6.64
N TYR A 293 12.52 -12.06 7.18
CA TYR A 293 12.19 -12.20 8.60
C TYR A 293 10.82 -12.86 8.77
N VAL A 294 10.71 -13.69 9.79
CA VAL A 294 9.44 -14.32 10.19
C VAL A 294 9.17 -14.07 11.67
N LYS A 295 7.91 -13.88 12.03
CA LYS A 295 7.47 -13.74 13.42
C LYS A 295 6.95 -15.06 13.94
N CYS A 296 7.68 -15.67 14.88
CA CYS A 296 7.35 -16.95 15.48
C CYS A 296 8.07 -17.12 16.82
N THR A 297 7.81 -18.21 17.52
CA THR A 297 8.62 -18.65 18.68
C THR A 297 9.88 -19.39 18.20
N ASP A 298 10.87 -19.57 19.09
CA ASP A 298 12.09 -20.32 18.79
C ASP A 298 11.79 -21.77 18.33
N GLU A 299 10.80 -22.42 18.97
CA GLU A 299 10.38 -23.79 18.64
C GLU A 299 9.72 -23.85 17.25
N GLU A 300 8.87 -22.89 16.92
CA GLU A 300 8.23 -22.78 15.61
C GLU A 300 9.27 -22.49 14.51
N PHE A 301 10.23 -21.60 14.77
CA PHE A 301 11.33 -21.30 13.86
C PHE A 301 12.14 -22.55 13.53
N ALA A 302 12.58 -23.29 14.57
CA ALA A 302 13.32 -24.54 14.38
C ALA A 302 12.54 -25.63 13.63
N LYS A 303 11.18 -25.59 13.70
CA LYS A 303 10.31 -26.54 12.99
C LYS A 303 10.08 -26.13 11.54
N TRP A 304 9.95 -24.82 11.24
CA TRP A 304 9.54 -24.33 9.91
C TRP A 304 10.74 -24.13 8.96
N CYS A 305 11.94 -23.90 9.49
CA CYS A 305 13.18 -23.71 8.72
C CYS A 305 13.99 -25.01 8.54
N LYS A 306 13.37 -26.15 8.80
CA LYS A 306 13.93 -27.48 8.45
C LYS A 306 13.50 -27.84 7.03
#